data_18f9fed4ec1f9816009dd629e4af2a2d
#
_entry.id   18f9fed4ec1f9816009dd629e4af2a2d
#
_cell.length_a   1.000
_cell.length_b   1.000
_cell.length_c   1.000
_cell.angle_alpha   90.00
_cell.angle_beta   90.00
_cell.angle_gamma   90.00
#
_symmetry.space_group_name_H-M   'P 1'
#
loop_
_entity.id
_entity.type
_entity.pdbx_description
1 polymer ?
#
loop_
_entity_poly.entity_id
_entity_poly.type
_entity_poly.pdbx_seq_one_letter_code
_entity_poly.pdbx_strand_id
1 'polypeptide(L)'
;MKFGGTSVADAERIKRAAERIVRAKEAGTRVVAVLSARGKHTDELVSLAYEVSDRPDPREMDMLLSTGERVTCALAAMVINDLGHEAISLTGSQAGIVTDSGHTKARIIEVKADRIRSGLDDGKIVLVAGFQGVSQESYDVTTLGRGGSDTTAVAVAAALGADVCEIYTDVAGVFSADPRIVPEARKLPVLTFEEMLEMSASGAGVLQLRSVEYARNHGVTIHCRSSFEDGPGTVVQDEELTMERPLVTAVTHSTSEARITLTGLPDVPGIAGRVLTALADANINVDMIIQNEPQSDGHLADMSFTVPRDDVATARESLEALQPELGFGGVQSDDRMGKVSIVGAGMKSHPGVAAKTFTVLGDAGVNIEMISTSPIKISCVVREEHVEEAVRKLHTAFELGADAVLPEDVAGVHRPKVA
;
A
#
# COMPACT_ATOMS: atom_id res chain seq x y z
N MET A 1 -16.23 5.66 -4.75
CA MET A 1 -15.56 6.45 -3.68
C MET A 1 -15.15 5.52 -2.55
N LYS A 2 -13.98 5.70 -1.90
CA LYS A 2 -13.59 4.93 -0.70
C LYS A 2 -13.21 5.90 0.42
N PHE A 3 -13.66 5.62 1.64
CA PHE A 3 -13.30 6.41 2.81
C PHE A 3 -12.55 5.54 3.83
N GLY A 4 -11.32 5.97 4.19
CA GLY A 4 -10.47 5.29 5.19
C GLY A 4 -11.00 5.44 6.61
N GLY A 5 -10.46 4.66 7.56
CA GLY A 5 -10.90 4.65 8.95
C GLY A 5 -10.84 6.02 9.62
N THR A 6 -9.79 6.80 9.37
CA THR A 6 -9.64 8.19 9.86
C THR A 6 -10.72 9.12 9.30
N SER A 7 -11.19 8.86 8.09
CA SER A 7 -12.24 9.66 7.40
C SER A 7 -13.66 9.42 7.95
N VAL A 8 -13.86 8.34 8.69
CA VAL A 8 -15.15 7.90 9.27
C VAL A 8 -15.03 7.57 10.77
N ALA A 9 -14.04 8.14 11.45
CA ALA A 9 -13.69 7.77 12.82
C ALA A 9 -14.79 8.03 13.86
N ASP A 10 -15.59 9.05 13.64
CA ASP A 10 -16.66 9.51 14.55
C ASP A 10 -17.91 9.93 13.76
N ALA A 11 -18.97 10.25 14.49
CA ALA A 11 -20.25 10.62 13.91
C ALA A 11 -20.17 11.85 12.99
N GLU A 12 -19.35 12.84 13.34
CA GLU A 12 -19.19 14.06 12.57
C GLU A 12 -18.50 13.78 11.23
N ARG A 13 -17.46 12.93 11.25
CA ARG A 13 -16.74 12.51 10.04
C ARG A 13 -17.61 11.63 9.14
N ILE A 14 -18.44 10.75 9.72
CA ILE A 14 -19.41 9.96 8.96
C ILE A 14 -20.41 10.89 8.25
N LYS A 15 -20.91 11.93 8.91
CA LYS A 15 -21.80 12.91 8.31
C LYS A 15 -21.13 13.63 7.13
N ARG A 16 -19.90 14.10 7.29
CA ARG A 16 -19.14 14.75 6.20
C ARG A 16 -18.89 13.81 5.01
N ALA A 17 -18.57 12.55 5.27
CA ALA A 17 -18.44 11.56 4.22
C ALA A 17 -19.77 11.34 3.48
N ALA A 18 -20.88 11.22 4.21
CA ALA A 18 -22.22 11.08 3.65
C ALA A 18 -22.62 12.30 2.81
N GLU A 19 -22.38 13.53 3.28
CA GLU A 19 -22.61 14.77 2.54
C GLU A 19 -21.81 14.83 1.24
N ARG A 20 -20.55 14.36 1.24
CA ARG A 20 -19.72 14.30 0.05
C ARG A 20 -20.24 13.26 -0.96
N ILE A 21 -20.70 12.11 -0.48
CA ILE A 21 -21.36 11.08 -1.29
C ILE A 21 -22.64 11.61 -1.93
N VAL A 22 -23.48 12.27 -1.14
CA VAL A 22 -24.74 12.88 -1.60
C VAL A 22 -24.46 13.97 -2.65
N ARG A 23 -23.50 14.84 -2.42
CA ARG A 23 -23.09 15.89 -3.36
C ARG A 23 -22.68 15.32 -4.73
N ALA A 24 -21.94 14.22 -4.75
CA ALA A 24 -21.59 13.54 -6.00
C ALA A 24 -22.83 12.95 -6.70
N LYS A 25 -23.79 12.41 -5.94
CA LYS A 25 -25.06 11.92 -6.48
C LYS A 25 -25.90 13.05 -7.08
N GLU A 26 -26.01 14.19 -6.40
CA GLU A 26 -26.75 15.38 -6.85
C GLU A 26 -26.12 15.98 -8.11
N ALA A 27 -24.80 15.86 -8.27
CA ALA A 27 -24.10 16.23 -9.48
C ALA A 27 -24.33 15.26 -10.67
N GLY A 28 -25.21 14.26 -10.52
CA GLY A 28 -25.58 13.32 -11.57
C GLY A 28 -24.73 12.05 -11.65
N THR A 29 -23.84 11.81 -10.68
CA THR A 29 -22.98 10.62 -10.68
C THR A 29 -23.71 9.42 -10.04
N ARG A 30 -23.54 8.23 -10.61
CA ARG A 30 -23.91 6.96 -9.97
C ARG A 30 -22.83 6.60 -8.95
N VAL A 31 -23.16 6.57 -7.66
CA VAL A 31 -22.18 6.49 -6.58
C VAL A 31 -22.22 5.14 -5.87
N VAL A 32 -21.05 4.48 -5.80
CA VAL A 32 -20.76 3.40 -4.86
C VAL A 32 -19.71 3.90 -3.88
N ALA A 33 -19.95 3.74 -2.58
CA ALA A 33 -18.97 4.10 -1.56
C ALA A 33 -18.55 2.88 -0.74
N VAL A 34 -17.24 2.63 -0.72
CA VAL A 34 -16.61 1.58 0.11
C VAL A 34 -16.13 2.24 1.40
N LEU A 35 -16.57 1.72 2.53
CA LEU A 35 -16.26 2.29 3.85
C LEU A 35 -15.39 1.33 4.66
N SER A 36 -14.40 1.89 5.35
CA SER A 36 -13.58 1.19 6.35
C SER A 36 -14.26 1.19 7.72
N ALA A 37 -13.77 0.37 8.63
CA ALA A 37 -14.12 0.46 10.05
C ALA A 37 -13.73 1.83 10.62
N ARG A 38 -14.43 2.29 11.67
CA ARG A 38 -14.25 3.62 12.26
C ARG A 38 -12.93 3.72 13.02
N GLY A 39 -12.10 4.71 12.70
CA GLY A 39 -10.91 5.05 13.49
C GLY A 39 -10.00 3.86 13.74
N LYS A 40 -9.85 3.48 15.00
CA LYS A 40 -9.05 2.33 15.46
C LYS A 40 -9.88 1.08 15.79
N HIS A 41 -11.15 1.04 15.38
CA HIS A 41 -12.05 -0.03 15.79
C HIS A 41 -11.55 -1.44 15.40
N THR A 42 -10.89 -1.58 14.27
CA THR A 42 -10.24 -2.86 13.89
C THR A 42 -9.15 -3.26 14.88
N ASP A 43 -8.31 -2.30 15.33
CA ASP A 43 -7.26 -2.57 16.31
C ASP A 43 -7.86 -2.94 17.68
N GLU A 44 -8.97 -2.31 18.07
CA GLU A 44 -9.73 -2.63 19.29
C GLU A 44 -10.27 -4.06 19.25
N LEU A 45 -10.84 -4.47 18.11
CA LEU A 45 -11.33 -5.85 17.92
C LEU A 45 -10.20 -6.88 17.94
N VAL A 46 -9.06 -6.57 17.35
CA VAL A 46 -7.86 -7.42 17.41
C VAL A 46 -7.40 -7.55 18.86
N SER A 47 -7.29 -6.45 19.59
CA SER A 47 -6.90 -6.48 21.02
C SER A 47 -7.86 -7.33 21.83
N LEU A 48 -9.16 -7.17 21.65
CA LEU A 48 -10.20 -7.94 22.34
C LEU A 48 -10.07 -9.45 22.03
N ALA A 49 -9.76 -9.83 20.80
CA ALA A 49 -9.55 -11.23 20.44
C ALA A 49 -8.38 -11.84 21.22
N TYR A 50 -7.26 -11.11 21.34
CA TYR A 50 -6.10 -11.56 22.11
C TYR A 50 -6.29 -11.49 23.62
N GLU A 51 -7.23 -10.69 24.15
CA GLU A 51 -7.62 -10.74 25.57
C GLU A 51 -8.35 -12.03 25.94
N VAL A 52 -9.06 -12.65 24.99
CA VAL A 52 -9.85 -13.88 25.23
C VAL A 52 -9.15 -15.15 24.77
N SER A 53 -8.13 -15.05 23.90
CA SER A 53 -7.42 -16.21 23.36
C SER A 53 -5.97 -15.85 23.03
N ASP A 54 -5.01 -16.63 23.50
CA ASP A 54 -3.60 -16.47 23.14
C ASP A 54 -3.32 -16.77 21.67
N ARG A 55 -4.19 -17.55 21.02
CA ARG A 55 -4.11 -17.94 19.62
C ARG A 55 -5.50 -17.92 18.98
N PRO A 56 -6.04 -16.74 18.66
CA PRO A 56 -7.33 -16.63 18.01
C PRO A 56 -7.36 -17.40 16.68
N ASP A 57 -8.41 -18.18 16.48
CA ASP A 57 -8.61 -18.89 15.21
C ASP A 57 -8.78 -17.89 14.06
N PRO A 58 -8.04 -18.03 12.92
CA PRO A 58 -8.09 -17.08 11.82
C PRO A 58 -9.50 -16.90 11.20
N ARG A 59 -10.32 -17.95 11.14
CA ARG A 59 -11.69 -17.87 10.66
C ARG A 59 -12.57 -17.04 11.60
N GLU A 60 -12.45 -17.24 12.92
CA GLU A 60 -13.21 -16.47 13.91
C GLU A 60 -12.71 -15.02 13.98
N MET A 61 -11.42 -14.80 13.74
CA MET A 61 -10.87 -13.45 13.60
C MET A 61 -11.53 -12.71 12.43
N ASP A 62 -11.70 -13.35 11.26
CA ASP A 62 -12.39 -12.75 10.12
C ASP A 62 -13.85 -12.42 10.43
N MET A 63 -14.55 -13.31 11.11
CA MET A 63 -15.92 -13.06 11.58
C MET A 63 -15.99 -11.81 12.47
N LEU A 64 -15.09 -11.71 13.44
CA LEU A 64 -15.01 -10.58 14.37
C LEU A 64 -14.68 -9.27 13.62
N LEU A 65 -13.59 -9.24 12.87
CA LEU A 65 -13.10 -8.04 12.20
C LEU A 65 -14.08 -7.50 11.18
N SER A 66 -14.79 -8.38 10.44
CA SER A 66 -15.78 -7.97 9.44
C SER A 66 -16.96 -7.15 9.97
N THR A 67 -17.13 -7.08 11.29
CA THR A 67 -18.22 -6.30 11.91
C THR A 67 -17.97 -4.79 11.82
N GLY A 68 -16.72 -4.35 11.84
CA GLY A 68 -16.35 -2.93 11.90
C GLY A 68 -16.91 -2.11 10.74
N GLU A 69 -16.71 -2.58 9.52
CA GLU A 69 -17.16 -1.91 8.30
C GLU A 69 -18.68 -1.93 8.17
N ARG A 70 -19.34 -3.00 8.64
CA ARG A 70 -20.81 -3.09 8.64
C ARG A 70 -21.44 -2.01 9.50
N VAL A 71 -20.86 -1.75 10.68
CA VAL A 71 -21.31 -0.65 11.56
C VAL A 71 -21.19 0.68 10.82
N THR A 72 -20.06 0.96 10.19
CA THR A 72 -19.83 2.21 9.47
C THR A 72 -20.82 2.39 8.32
N CYS A 73 -21.01 1.35 7.51
CA CYS A 73 -21.93 1.38 6.37
C CYS A 73 -23.38 1.62 6.82
N ALA A 74 -23.83 0.97 7.90
CA ALA A 74 -25.19 1.16 8.41
C ALA A 74 -25.40 2.60 8.90
N LEU A 75 -24.45 3.16 9.66
CA LEU A 75 -24.52 4.53 10.14
C LEU A 75 -24.50 5.55 8.98
N ALA A 76 -23.63 5.37 8.00
CA ALA A 76 -23.60 6.23 6.83
C ALA A 76 -24.89 6.17 6.00
N ALA A 77 -25.48 4.97 5.84
CA ALA A 77 -26.78 4.82 5.17
C ALA A 77 -27.90 5.60 5.88
N MET A 78 -27.94 5.54 7.22
CA MET A 78 -28.90 6.32 8.01
C MET A 78 -28.75 7.83 7.74
N VAL A 79 -27.52 8.36 7.76
CA VAL A 79 -27.26 9.77 7.48
C VAL A 79 -27.66 10.14 6.06
N ILE A 80 -27.36 9.32 5.05
CA ILE A 80 -27.73 9.57 3.65
C ILE A 80 -29.27 9.61 3.49
N ASN A 81 -29.98 8.70 4.19
CA ASN A 81 -31.44 8.69 4.18
C ASN A 81 -32.04 9.96 4.86
N ASP A 82 -31.43 10.41 5.96
CA ASP A 82 -31.83 11.67 6.63
C ASP A 82 -31.57 12.89 5.73
N LEU A 83 -30.60 12.84 4.82
CA LEU A 83 -30.35 13.85 3.79
C LEU A 83 -31.30 13.76 2.59
N GLY A 84 -32.29 12.85 2.61
CA GLY A 84 -33.32 12.73 1.58
C GLY A 84 -32.99 11.85 0.39
N HIS A 85 -31.93 11.03 0.47
CA HIS A 85 -31.50 10.12 -0.59
C HIS A 85 -31.64 8.66 -0.15
N GLU A 86 -32.09 7.78 -1.04
CA GLU A 86 -32.13 6.36 -0.75
C GLU A 86 -30.71 5.75 -0.77
N ALA A 87 -30.32 5.09 0.32
CA ALA A 87 -29.06 4.33 0.43
C ALA A 87 -29.29 2.89 0.83
N ILE A 88 -28.45 2.00 0.33
CA ILE A 88 -28.39 0.58 0.72
C ILE A 88 -26.97 0.23 1.15
N SER A 89 -26.83 -0.39 2.34
CA SER A 89 -25.57 -0.94 2.82
C SER A 89 -25.46 -2.44 2.53
N LEU A 90 -24.32 -2.88 2.00
CA LEU A 90 -24.03 -4.26 1.64
C LEU A 90 -22.78 -4.73 2.38
N THR A 91 -22.82 -5.95 2.91
CA THR A 91 -21.60 -6.67 3.35
C THR A 91 -20.77 -7.07 2.12
N GLY A 92 -19.51 -7.48 2.31
CA GLY A 92 -18.67 -7.96 1.21
C GLY A 92 -19.33 -9.09 0.41
N SER A 93 -19.91 -10.09 1.10
CA SER A 93 -20.64 -11.18 0.45
C SER A 93 -21.89 -10.72 -0.30
N GLN A 94 -22.65 -9.78 0.26
CA GLN A 94 -23.82 -9.20 -0.40
C GLN A 94 -23.45 -8.33 -1.61
N ALA A 95 -22.28 -7.71 -1.59
CA ALA A 95 -21.71 -6.98 -2.71
C ALA A 95 -21.11 -7.91 -3.79
N GLY A 96 -21.06 -9.22 -3.52
CA GLY A 96 -20.54 -10.24 -4.43
C GLY A 96 -19.02 -10.32 -4.47
N ILE A 97 -18.32 -9.94 -3.41
CA ILE A 97 -16.86 -10.06 -3.31
C ILE A 97 -16.52 -11.50 -2.93
N VAL A 98 -16.04 -12.26 -3.92
CA VAL A 98 -15.65 -13.67 -3.76
C VAL A 98 -14.15 -13.77 -3.61
N THR A 99 -13.69 -14.56 -2.64
CA THR A 99 -12.26 -14.72 -2.30
C THR A 99 -11.86 -16.21 -2.28
N ASP A 100 -10.55 -16.44 -2.20
CA ASP A 100 -10.01 -17.72 -1.73
C ASP A 100 -10.29 -17.93 -0.23
N SER A 101 -9.85 -19.08 0.31
CA SER A 101 -10.05 -19.48 1.72
C SER A 101 -8.90 -19.04 2.64
N GLY A 102 -8.06 -18.11 2.19
CA GLY A 102 -6.93 -17.59 2.96
C GLY A 102 -7.37 -16.60 4.04
N HIS A 103 -7.83 -17.10 5.20
CA HIS A 103 -8.28 -16.25 6.31
C HIS A 103 -7.25 -15.18 6.69
N THR A 104 -7.72 -13.99 7.07
CA THR A 104 -6.97 -12.78 7.46
C THR A 104 -6.16 -12.10 6.34
N LYS A 105 -5.88 -12.79 5.22
CA LYS A 105 -5.12 -12.30 4.06
C LYS A 105 -5.71 -12.82 2.73
N ALA A 106 -7.02 -13.01 2.66
CA ALA A 106 -7.70 -13.53 1.48
C ALA A 106 -7.44 -12.72 0.20
N ARG A 107 -7.49 -13.40 -0.94
CA ARG A 107 -7.36 -12.79 -2.26
C ARG A 107 -8.71 -12.75 -2.95
N ILE A 108 -9.04 -11.62 -3.58
CA ILE A 108 -10.25 -11.49 -4.39
C ILE A 108 -10.06 -12.34 -5.66
N ILE A 109 -10.96 -13.28 -5.88
CA ILE A 109 -11.03 -14.10 -7.08
C ILE A 109 -11.94 -13.42 -8.11
N GLU A 110 -13.10 -12.92 -7.66
CA GLU A 110 -14.13 -12.35 -8.52
C GLU A 110 -14.98 -11.33 -7.74
N VAL A 111 -15.53 -10.35 -8.44
CA VAL A 111 -16.57 -9.46 -7.91
C VAL A 111 -17.83 -9.59 -8.74
N LYS A 112 -18.86 -10.26 -8.19
CA LYS A 112 -20.20 -10.39 -8.78
C LYS A 112 -21.05 -9.18 -8.41
N ALA A 113 -20.91 -8.11 -9.17
CA ALA A 113 -21.47 -6.80 -8.83
C ALA A 113 -22.99 -6.66 -9.10
N ASP A 114 -23.74 -7.74 -9.30
CA ASP A 114 -25.17 -7.69 -9.73
C ASP A 114 -26.04 -6.91 -8.75
N ARG A 115 -25.86 -7.14 -7.45
CA ARG A 115 -26.63 -6.43 -6.42
C ARG A 115 -26.25 -4.97 -6.31
N ILE A 116 -24.97 -4.63 -6.56
CA ILE A 116 -24.52 -3.24 -6.64
C ILE A 116 -25.17 -2.56 -7.85
N ARG A 117 -25.14 -3.20 -9.04
CA ARG A 117 -25.77 -2.69 -10.26
C ARG A 117 -27.27 -2.46 -10.08
N SER A 118 -27.99 -3.45 -9.52
CA SER A 118 -29.41 -3.31 -9.22
C SER A 118 -29.71 -2.10 -8.31
N GLY A 119 -28.92 -1.92 -7.24
CA GLY A 119 -29.10 -0.75 -6.37
C GLY A 119 -28.86 0.59 -7.08
N LEU A 120 -27.85 0.64 -7.96
CA LEU A 120 -27.57 1.83 -8.77
C LEU A 120 -28.68 2.10 -9.82
N ASP A 121 -29.23 1.05 -10.42
CA ASP A 121 -30.31 1.14 -11.42
C ASP A 121 -31.61 1.59 -10.77
N ASP A 122 -31.86 1.19 -9.51
CA ASP A 122 -32.95 1.71 -8.67
C ASP A 122 -32.73 3.19 -8.24
N GLY A 123 -31.63 3.80 -8.64
CA GLY A 123 -31.31 5.18 -8.27
C GLY A 123 -30.74 5.37 -6.87
N LYS A 124 -30.41 4.28 -6.16
CA LYS A 124 -29.87 4.32 -4.79
C LYS A 124 -28.38 4.65 -4.75
N ILE A 125 -27.92 5.15 -3.63
CA ILE A 125 -26.50 5.18 -3.26
C ILE A 125 -26.15 3.81 -2.63
N VAL A 126 -25.12 3.14 -3.15
CA VAL A 126 -24.73 1.83 -2.66
C VAL A 126 -23.49 1.93 -1.77
N LEU A 127 -23.63 1.50 -0.52
CA LEU A 127 -22.52 1.44 0.44
C LEU A 127 -22.04 0.00 0.57
N VAL A 128 -20.73 -0.21 0.46
CA VAL A 128 -20.09 -1.53 0.55
C VAL A 128 -19.15 -1.56 1.74
N ALA A 129 -19.33 -2.54 2.62
CA ALA A 129 -18.37 -2.82 3.67
C ALA A 129 -17.06 -3.31 3.04
N GLY A 130 -16.01 -2.49 3.14
CA GLY A 130 -14.68 -2.81 2.62
C GLY A 130 -14.01 -3.94 3.39
N PHE A 131 -12.78 -4.32 3.00
CA PHE A 131 -11.93 -5.23 3.74
C PHE A 131 -12.39 -6.71 3.78
N GLN A 132 -13.62 -7.04 3.44
CA GLN A 132 -14.25 -8.35 3.62
C GLN A 132 -14.82 -8.93 2.32
N GLY A 133 -14.85 -10.26 2.27
CA GLY A 133 -15.49 -11.03 1.21
C GLY A 133 -16.09 -12.34 1.75
N VAL A 134 -16.30 -13.28 0.85
CA VAL A 134 -16.78 -14.64 1.15
C VAL A 134 -15.93 -15.64 0.38
N SER A 135 -15.46 -16.68 1.07
CA SER A 135 -14.75 -17.80 0.43
C SER A 135 -15.64 -18.49 -0.60
N GLN A 136 -15.08 -18.76 -1.77
CA GLN A 136 -15.77 -19.50 -2.83
C GLN A 136 -16.05 -20.95 -2.44
N GLU A 137 -15.19 -21.54 -1.61
CA GLU A 137 -15.24 -22.96 -1.25
C GLU A 137 -16.09 -23.22 0.00
N SER A 138 -15.77 -22.51 1.10
CA SER A 138 -16.40 -22.76 2.41
C SER A 138 -17.61 -21.86 2.69
N TYR A 139 -17.79 -20.79 1.90
CA TYR A 139 -18.76 -19.72 2.16
C TYR A 139 -18.53 -18.96 3.47
N ASP A 140 -17.37 -19.13 4.10
CA ASP A 140 -16.99 -18.38 5.28
C ASP A 140 -16.70 -16.92 4.92
N VAL A 141 -16.93 -16.03 5.90
CA VAL A 141 -16.48 -14.65 5.79
C VAL A 141 -14.95 -14.64 5.82
N THR A 142 -14.35 -13.86 4.93
CA THR A 142 -12.90 -13.68 4.83
C THR A 142 -12.55 -12.21 4.92
N THR A 143 -11.34 -11.89 5.40
CA THR A 143 -10.80 -10.54 5.36
C THR A 143 -9.55 -10.47 4.48
N LEU A 144 -9.36 -9.29 3.85
CA LEU A 144 -8.32 -9.09 2.84
C LEU A 144 -6.97 -8.65 3.41
N GLY A 145 -6.88 -8.46 4.74
CA GLY A 145 -5.69 -7.93 5.40
C GLY A 145 -5.53 -6.41 5.24
N ARG A 146 -4.38 -5.87 5.65
CA ARG A 146 -4.10 -4.42 5.63
C ARG A 146 -4.36 -3.82 4.24
N GLY A 147 -5.01 -2.66 4.18
CA GLY A 147 -5.39 -2.00 2.93
C GLY A 147 -6.52 -2.69 2.15
N GLY A 148 -7.19 -3.67 2.75
CA GLY A 148 -8.27 -4.42 2.11
C GLY A 148 -9.43 -3.55 1.62
N SER A 149 -9.74 -2.43 2.28
CA SER A 149 -10.79 -1.51 1.82
C SER A 149 -10.40 -0.77 0.54
N ASP A 150 -9.11 -0.43 0.34
CA ASP A 150 -8.61 0.16 -0.91
C ASP A 150 -8.72 -0.87 -2.04
N THR A 151 -8.28 -2.10 -1.77
CA THR A 151 -8.39 -3.21 -2.73
C THR A 151 -9.85 -3.51 -3.09
N THR A 152 -10.76 -3.51 -2.09
CA THR A 152 -12.21 -3.65 -2.32
C THR A 152 -12.73 -2.56 -3.26
N ALA A 153 -12.36 -1.29 -3.02
CA ALA A 153 -12.85 -0.16 -3.81
C ALA A 153 -12.41 -0.26 -5.27
N VAL A 154 -11.14 -0.58 -5.50
CA VAL A 154 -10.60 -0.74 -6.86
C VAL A 154 -11.22 -1.97 -7.56
N ALA A 155 -11.40 -3.09 -6.84
CA ALA A 155 -12.02 -4.29 -7.41
C ALA A 155 -13.49 -4.05 -7.79
N VAL A 156 -14.24 -3.34 -6.96
CA VAL A 156 -15.62 -2.94 -7.27
C VAL A 156 -15.66 -1.95 -8.44
N ALA A 157 -14.74 -0.99 -8.50
CA ALA A 157 -14.63 -0.05 -9.61
C ALA A 157 -14.36 -0.79 -10.94
N ALA A 158 -13.42 -1.74 -10.95
CA ALA A 158 -13.13 -2.58 -12.10
C ALA A 158 -14.35 -3.38 -12.57
N ALA A 159 -15.02 -4.07 -11.63
CA ALA A 159 -16.19 -4.90 -11.93
C ALA A 159 -17.38 -4.09 -12.48
N LEU A 160 -17.49 -2.83 -12.09
CA LEU A 160 -18.55 -1.92 -12.57
C LEU A 160 -18.18 -1.19 -13.88
N GLY A 161 -16.91 -1.16 -14.27
CA GLY A 161 -16.40 -0.28 -15.32
C GLY A 161 -16.58 1.19 -14.94
N ALA A 162 -16.22 1.53 -13.69
CA ALA A 162 -16.37 2.90 -13.18
C ALA A 162 -15.38 3.83 -13.87
N ASP A 163 -15.76 5.10 -14.09
CA ASP A 163 -14.91 6.12 -14.71
C ASP A 163 -13.67 6.43 -13.86
N VAL A 164 -13.80 6.36 -12.52
CA VAL A 164 -12.74 6.66 -11.57
C VAL A 164 -12.98 5.97 -10.22
N CYS A 165 -11.89 5.57 -9.56
CA CYS A 165 -11.90 5.13 -8.17
C CYS A 165 -11.30 6.23 -7.28
N GLU A 166 -12.13 7.02 -6.62
CA GLU A 166 -11.68 8.04 -5.68
C GLU A 166 -11.36 7.42 -4.32
N ILE A 167 -10.11 7.60 -3.83
CA ILE A 167 -9.67 7.16 -2.51
C ILE A 167 -9.48 8.39 -1.62
N TYR A 168 -10.36 8.53 -0.64
CA TYR A 168 -10.34 9.59 0.35
C TYR A 168 -9.54 9.14 1.59
N THR A 169 -8.52 9.94 1.92
CA THR A 169 -7.58 9.69 3.01
C THR A 169 -7.37 10.97 3.84
N ASP A 170 -6.51 10.93 4.84
CA ASP A 170 -6.17 12.06 5.71
C ASP A 170 -5.10 13.01 5.13
N VAL A 171 -4.55 12.69 3.97
CA VAL A 171 -3.61 13.55 3.25
C VAL A 171 -4.20 14.10 1.95
N ALA A 172 -3.66 15.22 1.47
CA ALA A 172 -4.20 15.93 0.30
C ALA A 172 -3.84 15.28 -1.06
N GLY A 173 -3.20 14.12 -1.05
CA GLY A 173 -2.70 13.40 -2.22
C GLY A 173 -1.35 12.76 -1.94
N VAL A 174 -0.63 12.36 -2.97
CA VAL A 174 0.72 11.81 -2.90
C VAL A 174 1.73 12.94 -3.04
N PHE A 175 2.79 12.94 -2.22
CA PHE A 175 3.81 13.98 -2.18
C PHE A 175 5.17 13.44 -2.63
N SER A 176 6.05 14.36 -3.03
CA SER A 176 7.44 14.05 -3.44
C SER A 176 8.32 13.52 -2.30
N ALA A 177 7.91 13.70 -1.06
CA ALA A 177 8.42 13.05 0.15
C ALA A 177 7.35 13.14 1.25
N ASP A 178 7.57 12.52 2.41
CA ASP A 178 6.70 12.70 3.58
C ASP A 178 6.75 14.16 4.06
N PRO A 179 5.64 14.92 4.03
CA PRO A 179 5.63 16.32 4.46
C PRO A 179 5.96 16.51 5.94
N ARG A 180 5.89 15.48 6.76
CA ARG A 180 6.30 15.51 8.19
C ARG A 180 7.81 15.57 8.34
N ILE A 181 8.56 15.03 7.36
CA ILE A 181 10.03 15.02 7.32
C ILE A 181 10.54 16.20 6.47
N VAL A 182 9.88 16.45 5.34
CA VAL A 182 10.22 17.50 4.36
C VAL A 182 9.01 18.41 4.16
N PRO A 183 8.90 19.51 4.92
CA PRO A 183 7.77 20.45 4.80
C PRO A 183 7.61 21.06 3.41
N GLU A 184 8.70 21.16 2.64
CA GLU A 184 8.73 21.67 1.26
C GLU A 184 8.32 20.62 0.22
N ALA A 185 7.95 19.40 0.64
CA ALA A 185 7.52 18.36 -0.28
C ALA A 185 6.31 18.83 -1.09
N ARG A 186 6.42 18.74 -2.41
CA ARG A 186 5.32 19.14 -3.31
C ARG A 186 4.34 18.00 -3.51
N LYS A 187 3.08 18.34 -3.66
CA LYS A 187 2.05 17.37 -4.07
C LYS A 187 2.21 17.03 -5.54
N LEU A 188 2.17 15.76 -5.87
CA LEU A 188 2.28 15.24 -7.22
C LEU A 188 0.89 15.20 -7.86
N PRO A 189 0.64 15.92 -8.95
CA PRO A 189 -0.69 15.97 -9.57
C PRO A 189 -1.06 14.65 -10.25
N VAL A 190 -0.07 13.98 -10.87
CA VAL A 190 -0.23 12.73 -11.61
C VAL A 190 0.96 11.82 -11.35
N LEU A 191 0.69 10.53 -11.25
CA LEU A 191 1.67 9.45 -11.16
C LEU A 191 1.28 8.33 -12.11
N THR A 192 2.27 7.60 -12.63
CA THR A 192 2.01 6.31 -13.26
C THR A 192 1.76 5.22 -12.22
N PHE A 193 1.13 4.13 -12.67
CA PHE A 193 1.02 2.94 -11.82
C PHE A 193 2.38 2.40 -11.39
N GLU A 194 3.38 2.40 -12.28
CA GLU A 194 4.73 1.93 -11.97
C GLU A 194 5.40 2.77 -10.88
N GLU A 195 5.33 4.11 -10.98
CA GLU A 195 5.87 4.99 -9.94
C GLU A 195 5.14 4.81 -8.61
N MET A 196 3.80 4.75 -8.64
CA MET A 196 3.01 4.56 -7.42
C MET A 196 3.25 3.20 -6.77
N LEU A 197 3.44 2.13 -7.56
CA LEU A 197 3.80 0.79 -7.07
C LEU A 197 5.14 0.82 -6.35
N GLU A 198 6.17 1.40 -6.97
CA GLU A 198 7.49 1.51 -6.35
C GLU A 198 7.46 2.39 -5.09
N MET A 199 6.70 3.49 -5.11
CA MET A 199 6.51 4.35 -3.94
C MET A 199 5.81 3.59 -2.81
N SER A 200 4.71 2.88 -3.10
CA SER A 200 3.96 2.09 -2.12
C SER A 200 4.79 0.96 -1.53
N ALA A 201 5.57 0.26 -2.36
CA ALA A 201 6.50 -0.80 -1.92
C ALA A 201 7.67 -0.26 -1.08
N SER A 202 7.96 1.04 -1.20
CA SER A 202 9.09 1.69 -0.53
C SER A 202 8.68 2.59 0.64
N GLY A 203 7.43 2.44 1.15
CA GLY A 203 6.97 3.10 2.37
C GLY A 203 6.01 4.28 2.18
N ALA A 204 5.67 4.68 0.96
CA ALA A 204 4.62 5.68 0.73
C ALA A 204 3.23 5.08 1.01
N GLY A 205 2.81 5.09 2.27
CA GLY A 205 1.61 4.41 2.76
C GLY A 205 0.27 5.06 2.39
N VAL A 206 0.25 6.04 1.49
CA VAL A 206 -0.97 6.77 1.07
C VAL A 206 -1.93 5.85 0.32
N LEU A 207 -1.41 5.04 -0.60
CA LEU A 207 -2.14 3.99 -1.31
C LEU A 207 -1.50 2.63 -1.02
N GLN A 208 -2.33 1.64 -0.82
CA GLN A 208 -1.85 0.28 -0.57
C GLN A 208 -1.34 -0.37 -1.86
N LEU A 209 -0.16 -0.98 -1.79
CA LEU A 209 0.51 -1.62 -2.93
C LEU A 209 -0.45 -2.52 -3.74
N ARG A 210 -1.15 -3.41 -3.04
CA ARG A 210 -2.09 -4.37 -3.64
C ARG A 210 -3.26 -3.70 -4.37
N SER A 211 -3.73 -2.55 -3.89
CA SER A 211 -4.79 -1.80 -4.57
C SER A 211 -4.30 -1.13 -5.85
N VAL A 212 -3.07 -0.60 -5.86
CA VAL A 212 -2.44 -0.02 -7.04
C VAL A 212 -2.15 -1.10 -8.09
N GLU A 213 -1.65 -2.27 -7.65
CA GLU A 213 -1.43 -3.43 -8.52
C GLU A 213 -2.73 -3.89 -9.19
N TYR A 214 -3.82 -4.00 -8.42
CA TYR A 214 -5.12 -4.36 -8.96
C TYR A 214 -5.63 -3.30 -9.94
N ALA A 215 -5.47 -2.02 -9.63
CA ALA A 215 -5.85 -0.91 -10.50
C ALA A 215 -5.11 -0.95 -11.84
N ARG A 216 -3.78 -1.15 -11.81
CA ARG A 216 -2.97 -1.30 -13.01
C ARG A 216 -3.44 -2.46 -13.90
N ASN A 217 -3.67 -3.63 -13.28
CA ASN A 217 -4.06 -4.84 -14.02
C ASN A 217 -5.44 -4.73 -14.68
N HIS A 218 -6.30 -3.84 -14.19
CA HIS A 218 -7.68 -3.68 -14.69
C HIS A 218 -7.93 -2.30 -15.33
N GLY A 219 -6.90 -1.47 -15.48
CA GLY A 219 -7.01 -0.13 -16.09
C GLY A 219 -7.91 0.83 -15.30
N VAL A 220 -7.95 0.72 -13.97
CA VAL A 220 -8.78 1.57 -13.10
C VAL A 220 -8.00 2.81 -12.68
N THR A 221 -8.37 3.99 -13.18
CA THR A 221 -7.80 5.25 -12.70
C THR A 221 -8.12 5.46 -11.22
N ILE A 222 -7.09 5.70 -10.39
CA ILE A 222 -7.25 6.06 -8.98
C ILE A 222 -7.11 7.57 -8.83
N HIS A 223 -8.00 8.19 -8.08
CA HIS A 223 -7.89 9.59 -7.68
C HIS A 223 -7.79 9.69 -6.16
N CYS A 224 -6.58 9.92 -5.65
CA CYS A 224 -6.31 10.08 -4.22
C CYS A 224 -6.61 11.51 -3.78
N ARG A 225 -7.48 11.69 -2.76
CA ARG A 225 -7.98 12.99 -2.31
C ARG A 225 -8.05 13.07 -0.79
N SER A 226 -8.02 14.29 -0.25
CA SER A 226 -8.28 14.52 1.17
C SER A 226 -9.76 14.32 1.52
N SER A 227 -10.03 13.70 2.68
CA SER A 227 -11.36 13.63 3.28
C SER A 227 -11.77 14.94 3.96
N PHE A 228 -10.80 15.81 4.27
CA PHE A 228 -10.99 16.98 5.12
C PHE A 228 -10.94 18.29 4.36
N GLU A 229 -10.31 18.29 3.19
CA GLU A 229 -10.12 19.47 2.36
C GLU A 229 -10.59 19.22 0.93
N ASP A 230 -11.10 20.25 0.28
CA ASP A 230 -11.34 20.21 -1.15
C ASP A 230 -10.06 20.60 -1.89
N GLY A 231 -9.65 19.76 -2.83
CA GLY A 231 -8.42 19.98 -3.57
C GLY A 231 -8.28 19.03 -4.76
N PRO A 232 -7.32 19.31 -5.66
CA PRO A 232 -7.16 18.54 -6.90
C PRO A 232 -6.70 17.10 -6.67
N GLY A 233 -6.11 16.78 -5.49
CA GLY A 233 -5.60 15.44 -5.20
C GLY A 233 -4.43 15.02 -6.08
N THR A 234 -4.25 13.69 -6.22
CA THR A 234 -3.28 13.02 -7.10
C THR A 234 -4.00 11.96 -7.93
N VAL A 235 -3.82 11.97 -9.24
CA VAL A 235 -4.34 10.95 -10.14
C VAL A 235 -3.26 9.90 -10.41
N VAL A 236 -3.61 8.62 -10.31
CA VAL A 236 -2.75 7.49 -10.66
C VAL A 236 -3.39 6.75 -11.85
N GLN A 237 -2.68 6.67 -12.95
CA GLN A 237 -3.17 6.12 -14.22
C GLN A 237 -2.03 5.56 -15.06
N ASP A 238 -2.36 4.98 -16.22
CA ASP A 238 -1.36 4.57 -17.20
C ASP A 238 -0.57 5.77 -17.76
N GLU A 239 0.58 5.48 -18.34
CA GLU A 239 1.44 6.48 -18.96
C GLU A 239 0.78 7.07 -20.22
N GLU A 240 0.53 8.37 -20.23
CA GLU A 240 0.26 9.11 -21.46
C GLU A 240 1.58 9.55 -22.10
N LEU A 241 1.86 9.07 -23.30
CA LEU A 241 3.16 9.12 -23.99
C LEU A 241 3.61 10.52 -24.47
N THR A 242 3.16 11.62 -23.91
CA THR A 242 3.30 12.94 -24.57
C THR A 242 4.32 13.91 -23.98
N MET A 243 5.00 13.61 -22.87
CA MET A 243 5.97 14.57 -22.27
C MET A 243 7.19 13.90 -21.63
N GLU A 244 8.34 14.57 -21.68
CA GLU A 244 9.53 14.21 -20.89
C GLU A 244 9.22 14.31 -19.40
N ARG A 245 9.55 13.27 -18.63
CA ARG A 245 9.26 13.18 -17.21
C ARG A 245 10.41 13.69 -16.36
N PRO A 246 10.13 14.14 -15.12
CA PRO A 246 11.17 14.43 -14.15
C PRO A 246 12.09 13.23 -13.97
N LEU A 247 13.38 13.50 -13.82
CA LEU A 247 14.39 12.47 -13.60
C LEU A 247 14.08 11.64 -12.36
N VAL A 248 13.74 12.32 -11.26
CA VAL A 248 13.29 11.75 -9.99
C VAL A 248 11.96 12.39 -9.63
N THR A 249 10.99 11.59 -9.25
CA THR A 249 9.62 12.01 -8.91
C THR A 249 9.46 12.18 -7.40
N ALA A 250 10.02 11.26 -6.62
CA ALA A 250 9.85 11.24 -5.16
C ALA A 250 11.01 10.57 -4.43
N VAL A 251 11.11 10.89 -3.14
CA VAL A 251 11.92 10.19 -2.13
C VAL A 251 10.97 9.56 -1.12
N THR A 252 11.02 8.25 -0.99
CA THR A 252 10.21 7.50 -0.01
C THR A 252 11.11 6.88 1.05
N HIS A 253 10.52 6.49 2.19
CA HIS A 253 11.25 5.82 3.25
C HIS A 253 10.38 4.79 3.97
N SER A 254 11.06 3.81 4.58
CA SER A 254 10.45 2.83 5.48
C SER A 254 11.39 2.57 6.64
N THR A 255 10.84 2.50 7.86
CA THR A 255 11.55 2.09 9.09
C THR A 255 11.00 0.79 9.66
N SER A 256 10.14 0.10 8.91
CA SER A 256 9.47 -1.14 9.34
C SER A 256 10.19 -2.42 8.88
N GLU A 257 11.42 -2.29 8.41
CA GLU A 257 12.21 -3.42 7.90
C GLU A 257 13.36 -3.77 8.84
N ALA A 258 13.77 -5.02 8.79
CA ALA A 258 14.97 -5.54 9.46
C ALA A 258 15.81 -6.33 8.47
N ARG A 259 17.14 -6.30 8.66
CA ARG A 259 18.09 -7.14 7.90
C ARG A 259 18.29 -8.47 8.60
N ILE A 260 18.24 -9.54 7.83
CA ILE A 260 18.71 -10.87 8.24
C ILE A 260 19.92 -11.25 7.39
N THR A 261 20.95 -11.81 8.02
CA THR A 261 22.15 -12.30 7.35
C THR A 261 22.41 -13.74 7.76
N LEU A 262 22.46 -14.63 6.77
CA LEU A 262 22.98 -15.99 6.93
C LEU A 262 24.48 -15.95 6.65
N THR A 263 25.29 -16.34 7.62
CA THR A 263 26.76 -16.36 7.50
C THR A 263 27.27 -17.73 7.15
N GLY A 264 28.27 -17.79 6.28
CA GLY A 264 28.94 -19.05 5.92
C GLY A 264 28.02 -20.06 5.24
N LEU A 265 27.12 -19.59 4.37
CA LEU A 265 26.20 -20.42 3.59
C LEU A 265 26.99 -21.12 2.47
N PRO A 266 26.90 -22.46 2.29
CA PRO A 266 27.55 -23.15 1.18
C PRO A 266 27.12 -22.56 -0.18
N ASP A 267 28.11 -22.24 -1.01
CA ASP A 267 27.84 -21.67 -2.34
C ASP A 267 27.62 -22.83 -3.34
N VAL A 268 26.42 -23.40 -3.29
CA VAL A 268 26.01 -24.49 -4.19
C VAL A 268 24.66 -24.18 -4.84
N PRO A 269 24.43 -24.61 -6.08
CA PRO A 269 23.17 -24.38 -6.79
C PRO A 269 21.95 -24.85 -5.97
N GLY A 270 20.93 -24.00 -5.88
CA GLY A 270 19.66 -24.29 -5.21
C GLY A 270 19.58 -23.90 -3.73
N ILE A 271 20.69 -23.51 -3.08
CA ILE A 271 20.70 -23.19 -1.65
C ILE A 271 19.80 -21.97 -1.34
N ALA A 272 19.91 -20.90 -2.14
CA ALA A 272 19.07 -19.71 -2.01
C ALA A 272 17.58 -20.05 -2.13
N GLY A 273 17.21 -20.94 -3.07
CA GLY A 273 15.85 -21.41 -3.24
C GLY A 273 15.29 -22.07 -1.97
N ARG A 274 16.09 -22.92 -1.30
CA ARG A 274 15.70 -23.59 -0.06
C ARG A 274 15.47 -22.60 1.09
N VAL A 275 16.37 -21.64 1.25
CA VAL A 275 16.26 -20.57 2.25
C VAL A 275 14.97 -19.77 2.02
N LEU A 276 14.75 -19.32 0.78
CA LEU A 276 13.56 -18.49 0.46
C LEU A 276 12.26 -19.28 0.50
N THR A 277 12.28 -20.61 0.19
CA THR A 277 11.10 -21.47 0.32
C THR A 277 10.67 -21.57 1.78
N ALA A 278 11.59 -21.76 2.72
CA ALA A 278 11.24 -21.82 4.14
C ALA A 278 10.60 -20.53 4.66
N LEU A 279 11.05 -19.37 4.19
CA LEU A 279 10.45 -18.09 4.53
C LEU A 279 9.07 -17.94 3.88
N ALA A 280 8.90 -18.39 2.64
CA ALA A 280 7.63 -18.39 1.94
C ALA A 280 6.59 -19.30 2.63
N ASP A 281 7.00 -20.50 3.06
CA ASP A 281 6.16 -21.44 3.81
C ASP A 281 5.72 -20.85 5.18
N ALA A 282 6.59 -20.01 5.78
CA ALA A 282 6.24 -19.22 6.96
C ALA A 282 5.44 -17.94 6.64
N ASN A 283 5.07 -17.74 5.37
CA ASN A 283 4.33 -16.56 4.87
C ASN A 283 5.04 -15.21 5.15
N ILE A 284 6.38 -15.22 5.05
CA ILE A 284 7.23 -14.05 5.23
C ILE A 284 7.65 -13.51 3.86
N ASN A 285 7.39 -12.22 3.64
CA ASN A 285 7.85 -11.53 2.44
C ASN A 285 9.31 -11.10 2.60
N VAL A 286 10.09 -11.25 1.53
CA VAL A 286 11.51 -10.89 1.48
C VAL A 286 11.73 -9.82 0.43
N ASP A 287 12.52 -8.79 0.78
CA ASP A 287 12.98 -7.75 -0.14
C ASP A 287 14.51 -7.60 -0.08
N MET A 288 15.12 -6.95 -1.06
CA MET A 288 16.54 -6.59 -1.12
C MET A 288 17.49 -7.75 -0.82
N ILE A 289 17.46 -8.81 -1.62
CA ILE A 289 18.35 -9.99 -1.44
C ILE A 289 19.73 -9.68 -2.02
N ILE A 290 20.78 -9.88 -1.21
CA ILE A 290 22.19 -9.74 -1.59
C ILE A 290 22.93 -11.02 -1.17
N GLN A 291 23.59 -11.64 -2.13
CA GLN A 291 24.51 -12.75 -1.90
C GLN A 291 25.91 -12.32 -2.34
N ASN A 292 26.89 -12.44 -1.46
CA ASN A 292 28.28 -12.12 -1.77
C ASN A 292 28.99 -13.36 -2.33
N GLU A 293 29.96 -13.13 -3.22
CA GLU A 293 30.86 -14.19 -3.65
C GLU A 293 31.78 -14.63 -2.48
N PRO A 294 32.16 -15.93 -2.41
CA PRO A 294 33.08 -16.39 -1.41
C PRO A 294 34.42 -15.65 -1.50
N GLN A 295 34.92 -15.13 -0.38
CA GLN A 295 36.21 -14.40 -0.33
C GLN A 295 37.42 -15.33 -0.16
N SER A 296 37.23 -16.63 -0.03
CA SER A 296 38.29 -17.64 0.18
C SER A 296 37.92 -18.98 -0.46
N ASP A 297 38.92 -19.88 -0.59
CA ASP A 297 38.78 -21.22 -1.18
C ASP A 297 37.74 -22.14 -0.48
N GLY A 298 37.00 -21.63 0.50
CA GLY A 298 36.04 -22.39 1.30
C GLY A 298 34.64 -22.55 0.70
N HIS A 299 34.34 -21.97 -0.46
CA HIS A 299 32.99 -21.99 -1.08
C HIS A 299 31.85 -21.61 -0.13
N LEU A 300 32.07 -20.66 0.79
CA LEU A 300 31.10 -20.14 1.73
C LEU A 300 30.77 -18.67 1.39
N ALA A 301 29.52 -18.35 1.26
CA ALA A 301 29.00 -17.00 0.98
C ALA A 301 28.13 -16.53 2.15
N ASP A 302 27.99 -15.22 2.28
CA ASP A 302 26.97 -14.65 3.14
C ASP A 302 25.77 -14.23 2.29
N MET A 303 24.57 -14.49 2.79
CA MET A 303 23.32 -14.02 2.18
C MET A 303 22.61 -13.08 3.13
N SER A 304 22.38 -11.85 2.68
CA SER A 304 21.62 -10.84 3.43
C SER A 304 20.33 -10.49 2.70
N PHE A 305 19.27 -10.29 3.45
CA PHE A 305 17.99 -9.83 2.90
C PHE A 305 17.19 -9.05 3.95
N THR A 306 16.18 -8.29 3.50
CA THR A 306 15.28 -7.58 4.40
C THR A 306 13.95 -8.31 4.53
N VAL A 307 13.38 -8.26 5.73
CA VAL A 307 12.05 -8.76 6.08
C VAL A 307 11.30 -7.69 6.88
N PRO A 308 9.96 -7.72 6.98
CA PRO A 308 9.23 -6.90 7.91
C PRO A 308 9.75 -7.11 9.35
N ARG A 309 9.90 -6.02 10.12
CA ARG A 309 10.40 -6.06 11.49
C ARG A 309 9.57 -7.01 12.38
N ASP A 310 8.26 -7.03 12.18
CA ASP A 310 7.34 -7.89 12.93
C ASP A 310 7.55 -9.39 12.66
N ASP A 311 8.14 -9.73 11.51
CA ASP A 311 8.34 -11.12 11.08
C ASP A 311 9.73 -11.68 11.47
N VAL A 312 10.62 -10.85 12.07
CA VAL A 312 12.02 -11.23 12.38
C VAL A 312 12.11 -12.49 13.26
N ALA A 313 11.28 -12.59 14.29
CA ALA A 313 11.29 -13.73 15.22
C ALA A 313 10.93 -15.04 14.49
N THR A 314 9.86 -15.03 13.71
CA THR A 314 9.39 -16.16 12.91
C THR A 314 10.40 -16.52 11.81
N ALA A 315 10.99 -15.51 11.15
CA ALA A 315 12.03 -15.72 10.14
C ALA A 315 13.25 -16.42 10.73
N ARG A 316 13.73 -15.96 11.89
CA ARG A 316 14.86 -16.58 12.57
C ARG A 316 14.58 -18.04 12.95
N GLU A 317 13.42 -18.31 13.55
CA GLU A 317 13.02 -19.67 13.93
C GLU A 317 13.01 -20.60 12.71
N SER A 318 12.40 -20.16 11.59
CA SER A 318 12.33 -20.93 10.35
C SER A 318 13.73 -21.20 9.76
N LEU A 319 14.62 -20.22 9.82
CA LEU A 319 15.99 -20.34 9.29
C LEU A 319 16.88 -21.18 10.19
N GLU A 320 16.82 -21.01 11.51
CA GLU A 320 17.57 -21.80 12.48
C GLU A 320 17.21 -23.29 12.40
N ALA A 321 15.95 -23.61 12.09
CA ALA A 321 15.52 -24.99 11.84
C ALA A 321 16.18 -25.62 10.60
N LEU A 322 16.58 -24.83 9.61
CA LEU A 322 17.29 -25.30 8.40
C LEU A 322 18.83 -25.42 8.59
N GLN A 323 19.39 -24.82 9.64
CA GLN A 323 20.83 -24.77 9.84
C GLN A 323 21.49 -26.17 9.85
N PRO A 324 20.93 -27.21 10.52
CA PRO A 324 21.53 -28.54 10.52
C PRO A 324 21.58 -29.19 9.12
N GLU A 325 20.63 -28.84 8.25
CA GLU A 325 20.53 -29.42 6.91
C GLU A 325 21.40 -28.65 5.90
N LEU A 326 21.45 -27.32 5.99
CA LEU A 326 22.17 -26.46 5.05
C LEU A 326 23.62 -26.21 5.45
N GLY A 327 23.97 -26.37 6.72
CA GLY A 327 25.36 -26.29 7.21
C GLY A 327 25.95 -24.87 7.25
N PHE A 328 25.11 -23.82 7.31
CA PHE A 328 25.59 -22.44 7.43
C PHE A 328 26.01 -22.10 8.88
N GLY A 329 26.83 -21.04 9.04
CA GLY A 329 27.44 -20.67 10.31
C GLY A 329 26.46 -20.11 11.34
N GLY A 330 25.46 -19.32 10.93
CA GLY A 330 24.45 -18.75 11.84
C GLY A 330 23.54 -17.74 11.20
N VAL A 331 22.52 -17.32 11.96
CA VAL A 331 21.54 -16.29 11.59
C VAL A 331 21.80 -15.04 12.42
N GLN A 332 22.09 -13.92 11.77
CA GLN A 332 22.20 -12.61 12.40
C GLN A 332 20.99 -11.75 11.98
N SER A 333 20.49 -10.93 12.88
CA SER A 333 19.42 -9.97 12.58
C SER A 333 19.77 -8.59 13.13
N ASP A 334 19.38 -7.56 12.39
CA ASP A 334 19.47 -6.16 12.81
C ASP A 334 18.17 -5.44 12.46
N ASP A 335 17.46 -4.97 13.47
CA ASP A 335 16.17 -4.29 13.37
C ASP A 335 16.25 -2.76 13.40
N ARG A 336 17.46 -2.20 13.56
CA ARG A 336 17.73 -0.76 13.55
C ARG A 336 18.11 -0.26 12.17
N MET A 337 17.35 -0.70 11.18
CA MET A 337 17.54 -0.36 9.78
C MET A 337 16.34 0.42 9.25
N GLY A 338 16.62 1.27 8.27
CA GLY A 338 15.60 1.90 7.48
C GLY A 338 15.98 1.90 6.01
N LYS A 339 15.01 1.97 5.15
CA LYS A 339 15.16 2.03 3.69
C LYS A 339 14.79 3.41 3.21
N VAL A 340 15.65 4.03 2.41
CA VAL A 340 15.37 5.28 1.69
C VAL A 340 15.46 4.99 0.20
N SER A 341 14.43 5.39 -0.54
CA SER A 341 14.34 5.09 -1.98
C SER A 341 14.04 6.35 -2.77
N ILE A 342 14.75 6.56 -3.87
CA ILE A 342 14.37 7.51 -4.89
C ILE A 342 13.61 6.77 -6.00
N VAL A 343 12.52 7.37 -6.46
CA VAL A 343 11.63 6.84 -7.51
C VAL A 343 11.47 7.86 -8.61
N GLY A 344 11.52 7.41 -9.87
CA GLY A 344 11.28 8.27 -11.02
C GLY A 344 11.44 7.54 -12.35
N ALA A 345 10.46 7.65 -13.23
CA ALA A 345 10.46 7.01 -14.54
C ALA A 345 11.59 7.53 -15.47
N GLY A 346 12.04 8.78 -15.27
CA GLY A 346 13.13 9.39 -16.04
C GLY A 346 14.51 8.79 -15.77
N MET A 347 14.70 8.03 -14.70
CA MET A 347 16.00 7.43 -14.35
C MET A 347 16.49 6.41 -15.38
N LYS A 348 15.60 5.74 -16.11
CA LYS A 348 15.93 4.72 -17.13
C LYS A 348 16.94 5.19 -18.18
N SER A 349 16.88 6.45 -18.57
CA SER A 349 17.66 7.02 -19.66
C SER A 349 18.77 7.97 -19.23
N HIS A 350 18.94 8.20 -17.91
CA HIS A 350 19.88 9.19 -17.41
C HIS A 350 20.97 8.57 -16.54
N PRO A 351 22.19 8.42 -17.05
CA PRO A 351 23.32 7.99 -16.23
C PRO A 351 23.66 9.06 -15.18
N GLY A 352 24.15 8.63 -14.01
CA GLY A 352 24.63 9.54 -12.96
C GLY A 352 23.66 9.72 -11.79
N VAL A 353 22.38 9.29 -11.88
CA VAL A 353 21.45 9.37 -10.75
C VAL A 353 21.96 8.59 -9.55
N ALA A 354 22.44 7.35 -9.73
CA ALA A 354 23.03 6.56 -8.67
C ALA A 354 24.27 7.25 -8.07
N ALA A 355 25.16 7.75 -8.90
CA ALA A 355 26.35 8.48 -8.43
C ALA A 355 25.97 9.69 -7.57
N LYS A 356 25.03 10.52 -8.05
CA LYS A 356 24.51 11.66 -7.28
C LYS A 356 23.89 11.22 -5.95
N THR A 357 23.07 10.18 -5.95
CA THR A 357 22.45 9.64 -4.73
C THR A 357 23.48 9.23 -3.71
N PHE A 358 24.49 8.46 -4.11
CA PHE A 358 25.50 7.95 -3.18
C PHE A 358 26.46 9.06 -2.71
N THR A 359 26.81 10.02 -3.57
CA THR A 359 27.59 11.19 -3.18
C THR A 359 26.85 12.02 -2.12
N VAL A 360 25.57 12.30 -2.33
CA VAL A 360 24.76 13.07 -1.37
C VAL A 360 24.68 12.38 -0.01
N LEU A 361 24.49 11.05 0.02
CA LEU A 361 24.46 10.28 1.26
C LEU A 361 25.84 10.27 1.93
N GLY A 362 26.91 10.09 1.16
CA GLY A 362 28.29 10.15 1.67
C GLY A 362 28.67 11.48 2.26
N ASP A 363 28.35 12.59 1.59
CA ASP A 363 28.57 13.96 2.06
C ASP A 363 27.78 14.28 3.34
N ALA A 364 26.64 13.63 3.52
CA ALA A 364 25.84 13.70 4.75
C ALA A 364 26.35 12.77 5.88
N GLY A 365 27.41 12.00 5.65
CA GLY A 365 27.93 11.03 6.62
C GLY A 365 27.03 9.80 6.82
N VAL A 366 26.09 9.54 5.89
CA VAL A 366 25.17 8.42 5.95
C VAL A 366 25.80 7.20 5.28
N ASN A 367 26.13 6.17 6.08
CA ASN A 367 26.64 4.92 5.56
C ASN A 367 25.54 4.09 4.93
N ILE A 368 25.82 3.48 3.76
CA ILE A 368 24.88 2.62 3.04
C ILE A 368 25.23 1.15 3.36
N GLU A 369 24.29 0.45 3.94
CA GLU A 369 24.43 -0.96 4.34
C GLU A 369 24.08 -1.93 3.20
N MET A 370 23.05 -1.60 2.40
CA MET A 370 22.60 -2.38 1.26
C MET A 370 22.09 -1.45 0.15
N ILE A 371 22.20 -1.90 -1.10
CA ILE A 371 21.69 -1.17 -2.27
C ILE A 371 20.87 -2.13 -3.12
N SER A 372 19.73 -1.66 -3.60
CA SER A 372 18.94 -2.33 -4.63
C SER A 372 18.50 -1.32 -5.68
N THR A 373 18.51 -1.73 -6.95
CA THR A 373 18.12 -0.86 -8.05
C THR A 373 17.14 -1.55 -8.98
N SER A 374 16.17 -0.79 -9.47
CA SER A 374 15.35 -1.12 -10.64
C SER A 374 15.49 -0.02 -11.69
N PRO A 375 14.91 -0.17 -12.88
CA PRO A 375 14.94 0.90 -13.89
C PRO A 375 14.36 2.25 -13.41
N ILE A 376 13.50 2.26 -12.43
CA ILE A 376 12.80 3.46 -11.93
C ILE A 376 12.94 3.68 -10.43
N LYS A 377 13.81 2.91 -9.74
CA LYS A 377 14.03 3.02 -8.30
C LYS A 377 15.49 2.74 -7.93
N ILE A 378 16.02 3.50 -6.97
CA ILE A 378 17.24 3.18 -6.24
C ILE A 378 16.90 3.20 -4.76
N SER A 379 17.11 2.08 -4.08
CA SER A 379 16.90 1.91 -2.63
C SER A 379 18.21 1.72 -1.91
N CYS A 380 18.39 2.46 -0.81
CA CYS A 380 19.52 2.34 0.11
C CYS A 380 18.99 1.95 1.49
N VAL A 381 19.50 0.87 2.06
CA VAL A 381 19.32 0.58 3.48
C VAL A 381 20.40 1.34 4.26
N VAL A 382 19.95 2.06 5.26
CA VAL A 382 20.78 2.88 6.14
C VAL A 382 20.41 2.62 7.60
N ARG A 383 21.18 3.14 8.56
CA ARG A 383 20.76 3.12 9.96
C ARG A 383 19.49 3.93 10.16
N GLU A 384 18.57 3.44 11.00
CA GLU A 384 17.26 4.06 11.25
C GLU A 384 17.38 5.54 11.65
N GLU A 385 18.36 5.89 12.48
CA GLU A 385 18.65 7.25 12.94
C GLU A 385 19.02 8.24 11.83
N HIS A 386 19.46 7.73 10.65
CA HIS A 386 19.85 8.56 9.51
C HIS A 386 18.78 8.67 8.42
N VAL A 387 17.65 7.94 8.56
CA VAL A 387 16.61 7.90 7.52
C VAL A 387 16.07 9.28 7.19
N GLU A 388 15.66 10.06 8.19
CA GLU A 388 15.08 11.38 7.95
C GLU A 388 16.08 12.37 7.34
N GLU A 389 17.35 12.32 7.77
CA GLU A 389 18.40 13.15 7.18
C GLU A 389 18.64 12.78 5.73
N ALA A 390 18.74 11.49 5.42
CA ALA A 390 18.88 10.98 4.06
C ALA A 390 17.74 11.43 3.16
N VAL A 391 16.48 11.34 3.64
CA VAL A 391 15.30 11.81 2.89
C VAL A 391 15.41 13.31 2.59
N ARG A 392 15.71 14.15 3.58
CA ARG A 392 15.85 15.62 3.41
C ARG A 392 16.96 15.97 2.41
N LYS A 393 18.13 15.35 2.54
CA LYS A 393 19.29 15.61 1.67
C LYS A 393 19.02 15.18 0.23
N LEU A 394 18.47 14.01 0.01
CA LEU A 394 18.11 13.54 -1.33
C LEU A 394 17.01 14.39 -1.95
N HIS A 395 15.97 14.74 -1.21
CA HIS A 395 14.88 15.59 -1.69
C HIS A 395 15.41 16.95 -2.17
N THR A 396 16.27 17.60 -1.38
CA THR A 396 16.92 18.86 -1.75
C THR A 396 17.83 18.70 -2.97
N ALA A 397 18.67 17.66 -2.98
CA ALA A 397 19.63 17.45 -4.06
C ALA A 397 18.97 17.18 -5.42
N PHE A 398 17.80 16.55 -5.43
CA PHE A 398 17.01 16.30 -6.65
C PHE A 398 15.98 17.41 -6.94
N GLU A 399 16.01 18.53 -6.19
CA GLU A 399 15.18 19.72 -6.43
C GLU A 399 13.66 19.39 -6.44
N LEU A 400 13.21 18.55 -5.50
CA LEU A 400 11.83 18.07 -5.45
C LEU A 400 10.88 18.99 -4.66
N GLY A 401 11.33 20.16 -4.23
CA GLY A 401 10.54 21.13 -3.46
C GLY A 401 9.44 21.83 -4.25
N ALA A 402 8.63 22.63 -3.56
CA ALA A 402 7.49 23.34 -4.10
C ALA A 402 7.83 24.33 -5.25
N ASP A 403 9.06 24.87 -5.23
CA ASP A 403 9.56 25.84 -6.22
C ASP A 403 10.12 25.18 -7.49
N ALA A 404 10.22 23.84 -7.52
CA ALA A 404 10.64 23.13 -8.72
C ALA A 404 9.60 23.35 -9.84
N VAL A 405 9.99 24.03 -10.90
CA VAL A 405 9.12 24.34 -12.03
C VAL A 405 8.72 23.05 -12.72
N LEU A 406 7.45 22.64 -12.53
CA LEU A 406 6.83 21.68 -13.45
C LEU A 406 6.66 22.39 -14.79
N PRO A 407 6.89 21.69 -15.92
CA PRO A 407 6.45 22.22 -17.21
C PRO A 407 4.99 22.65 -17.12
N GLU A 408 4.66 23.87 -17.56
CA GLU A 408 3.34 24.48 -17.41
C GLU A 408 2.20 23.66 -18.06
N ASP A 409 2.52 22.66 -18.87
CA ASP A 409 1.58 21.90 -19.72
C ASP A 409 0.95 20.65 -19.09
N VAL A 410 1.16 20.38 -17.79
CA VAL A 410 0.43 19.29 -17.10
C VAL A 410 -1.07 19.61 -16.92
N ALA A 411 -1.52 20.79 -17.34
CA ALA A 411 -2.93 21.21 -17.32
C ALA A 411 -3.87 20.47 -18.30
N GLY A 412 -3.30 19.67 -19.24
CA GLY A 412 -4.05 18.92 -20.26
C GLY A 412 -4.47 17.51 -19.85
N VAL A 413 -4.07 17.02 -18.70
CA VAL A 413 -4.51 15.71 -18.20
C VAL A 413 -6.03 15.74 -18.04
N HIS A 414 -6.69 14.79 -18.66
CA HIS A 414 -8.14 14.58 -18.56
C HIS A 414 -8.51 14.52 -17.08
N ARG A 415 -8.82 15.69 -16.50
CA ARG A 415 -9.47 15.72 -15.20
C ARG A 415 -10.81 15.05 -15.43
N PRO A 416 -11.13 13.92 -14.79
CA PRO A 416 -12.50 13.48 -14.79
C PRO A 416 -13.31 14.72 -14.38
N LYS A 417 -14.35 15.05 -15.15
CA LYS A 417 -15.23 16.18 -14.83
C LYS A 417 -15.75 15.93 -13.42
N VAL A 418 -15.03 16.46 -12.45
CA VAL A 418 -15.47 16.46 -11.07
C VAL A 418 -16.58 17.49 -11.02
N ALA A 419 -17.80 16.97 -10.93
CA ALA A 419 -18.96 17.77 -10.61
C ALA A 419 -18.83 18.25 -9.14
#